data_ddeccdfac609176a8348356249210057
#
_entry.id   ddeccdfac609176a8348356249210057
#
_cell.length_a   1.000
_cell.length_b   1.000
_cell.length_c   1.000
_cell.angle_alpha   90.00
_cell.angle_beta   90.00
_cell.angle_gamma   90.00
#
_symmetry.space_group_name_H-M   'P 1'
#
loop_
_entity.id
_entity.type
_entity.pdbx_description
1 polymer ?
#
loop_
_entity_poly.entity_id
_entity_poly.type
_entity_poly.pdbx_seq_one_letter_code
_entity_poly.pdbx_strand_id
1 'polypeptide(L)'
;MTELPIHEVYAIRYATQPERPEGATFLGGDPSKMIRGLDFFTYVIKGPNGIFVVDTGFNADLSGDGGRNFLEAPSEIINKFGIDPKTVNKVLLTHAHFDHVGNLDHYPQAEFSIHVDEMNSITGPDITYAPFRIAYHERDTQKLITLLYEERLSFYTETVNQVAPGIEFHLVGGHSRGQMILRVHTKRGWILLASDAVHLYEEVETERPFAIFHDLQKMIEGYRISVQLAGGIDRLISGHDPLVTDWYPAVSNELKGKVLDLNLKPEMN
;
A
#
# COMPACT_ATOMS: atom_id res chain seq x y z
N MET A 1 12.21 17.13 -24.96
CA MET A 1 11.78 16.49 -23.70
C MET A 1 12.20 15.05 -23.77
N THR A 2 13.02 14.56 -22.87
CA THR A 2 13.36 13.13 -22.81
C THR A 2 12.10 12.36 -22.45
N GLU A 3 11.83 11.29 -23.20
CA GLU A 3 10.69 10.41 -22.96
C GLU A 3 10.84 9.78 -21.57
N LEU A 4 9.75 9.74 -20.80
CA LEU A 4 9.77 9.11 -19.47
C LEU A 4 9.97 7.60 -19.61
N PRO A 5 10.77 6.98 -18.75
CA PRO A 5 10.94 5.54 -18.76
C PRO A 5 9.62 4.82 -18.43
N ILE A 6 9.46 3.65 -19.03
CA ILE A 6 8.32 2.77 -18.80
C ILE A 6 8.70 1.77 -17.72
N HIS A 7 7.83 1.62 -16.73
CA HIS A 7 7.96 0.63 -15.65
C HIS A 7 6.86 -0.42 -15.77
N GLU A 8 7.15 -1.60 -15.23
CA GLU A 8 6.19 -2.67 -15.01
C GLU A 8 5.79 -2.70 -13.53
N VAL A 9 4.50 -2.91 -13.25
CA VAL A 9 3.95 -2.90 -11.89
C VAL A 9 3.15 -4.18 -11.66
N TYR A 10 3.37 -4.79 -10.50
CA TYR A 10 2.73 -6.03 -10.09
C TYR A 10 2.20 -5.91 -8.66
N ALA A 11 0.97 -6.35 -8.43
CA ALA A 11 0.43 -6.46 -7.09
C ALA A 11 0.70 -7.87 -6.53
N ILE A 12 1.21 -7.92 -5.31
CA ILE A 12 1.55 -9.14 -4.57
C ILE A 12 0.51 -9.32 -3.48
N ARG A 13 -0.49 -10.16 -3.73
CA ARG A 13 -1.55 -10.49 -2.77
C ARG A 13 -1.02 -11.52 -1.78
N TYR A 14 -0.84 -11.12 -0.52
CA TYR A 14 -0.24 -11.96 0.51
C TYR A 14 -1.23 -12.43 1.58
N ALA A 15 -2.39 -11.77 1.68
CA ALA A 15 -3.44 -12.12 2.61
C ALA A 15 -4.81 -11.70 2.10
N THR A 16 -5.87 -12.21 2.72
CA THR A 16 -7.26 -11.84 2.46
C THR A 16 -8.08 -11.88 3.73
N GLN A 17 -9.11 -11.07 3.80
CA GLN A 17 -10.18 -11.13 4.79
C GLN A 17 -11.49 -11.23 4.01
N PRO A 18 -12.09 -12.41 3.84
CA PRO A 18 -13.21 -12.63 2.89
C PRO A 18 -14.44 -11.78 3.19
N GLU A 19 -14.74 -11.61 4.49
CA GLU A 19 -15.88 -10.84 4.98
C GLU A 19 -15.48 -9.94 6.14
N ARG A 20 -16.14 -8.79 6.26
CA ARG A 20 -15.86 -7.81 7.28
C ARG A 20 -17.14 -7.09 7.70
N PRO A 21 -17.33 -6.71 9.00
CA PRO A 21 -18.45 -5.87 9.39
C PRO A 21 -18.42 -4.52 8.67
N GLU A 22 -19.56 -4.09 8.14
CA GLU A 22 -19.66 -2.78 7.46
C GLU A 22 -19.22 -1.62 8.37
N GLY A 23 -19.59 -1.67 9.67
CA GLY A 23 -19.16 -0.67 10.64
C GLY A 23 -17.65 -0.68 10.97
N ALA A 24 -16.93 -1.77 10.67
CA ALA A 24 -15.48 -1.81 10.76
C ALA A 24 -14.80 -1.35 9.46
N THR A 25 -15.55 -1.25 8.37
CA THR A 25 -15.07 -0.85 7.03
C THR A 25 -15.36 0.62 6.78
N PHE A 26 -16.61 1.04 6.97
CA PHE A 26 -17.04 2.41 6.68
C PHE A 26 -17.46 3.16 7.93
N LEU A 27 -17.09 4.41 8.03
CA LEU A 27 -17.54 5.30 9.08
C LEU A 27 -19.08 5.37 9.09
N GLY A 28 -19.69 5.04 10.23
CA GLY A 28 -21.14 5.00 10.37
C GLY A 28 -21.84 3.81 9.73
N GLY A 29 -21.07 2.80 9.27
CA GLY A 29 -21.63 1.55 8.76
C GLY A 29 -22.31 0.70 9.85
N ASP A 30 -23.18 -0.22 9.45
CA ASP A 30 -23.86 -1.15 10.35
C ASP A 30 -22.91 -2.24 10.87
N PRO A 31 -22.63 -2.31 12.19
CA PRO A 31 -21.71 -3.30 12.73
C PRO A 31 -22.22 -4.74 12.67
N SER A 32 -23.52 -4.94 12.47
CA SER A 32 -24.14 -6.27 12.34
C SER A 32 -24.19 -6.79 10.92
N LYS A 33 -23.98 -5.92 9.92
CA LYS A 33 -24.01 -6.27 8.51
C LYS A 33 -22.61 -6.69 8.06
N MET A 34 -22.47 -7.91 7.55
CA MET A 34 -21.26 -8.37 6.89
C MET A 34 -21.25 -7.95 5.42
N ILE A 35 -20.11 -7.43 4.97
CA ILE A 35 -19.87 -7.06 3.58
C ILE A 35 -18.63 -7.79 3.07
N ARG A 36 -18.36 -7.71 1.77
CA ARG A 36 -17.10 -8.18 1.19
C ARG A 36 -15.92 -7.52 1.94
N GLY A 37 -14.94 -8.33 2.28
CA GLY A 37 -13.82 -7.89 3.08
C GLY A 37 -12.69 -7.26 2.27
N LEU A 38 -11.45 -7.53 2.66
CA LEU A 38 -10.26 -6.91 2.11
C LEU A 38 -9.31 -7.95 1.53
N ASP A 39 -8.60 -7.60 0.47
CA ASP A 39 -7.34 -8.22 0.08
C ASP A 39 -6.17 -7.34 0.55
N PHE A 40 -5.02 -7.97 0.80
CA PHE A 40 -3.83 -7.27 1.27
C PHE A 40 -2.72 -7.41 0.25
N PHE A 41 -2.17 -6.27 -0.16
CA PHE A 41 -1.18 -6.20 -1.22
C PHE A 41 0.11 -5.51 -0.75
N THR A 42 1.23 -5.96 -1.31
CA THR A 42 2.43 -5.17 -1.52
C THR A 42 2.66 -5.07 -3.02
N TYR A 43 3.58 -4.22 -3.47
CA TYR A 43 3.78 -4.06 -4.91
C TYR A 43 5.25 -4.20 -5.29
N VAL A 44 5.47 -4.66 -6.51
CA VAL A 44 6.79 -4.68 -7.17
C VAL A 44 6.73 -3.78 -8.39
N ILE A 45 7.70 -2.88 -8.50
CA ILE A 45 7.92 -2.03 -9.67
C ILE A 45 9.25 -2.40 -10.28
N LYS A 46 9.26 -2.75 -11.57
CA LYS A 46 10.46 -3.09 -12.34
C LYS A 46 10.66 -2.08 -13.47
N GLY A 47 11.88 -1.64 -13.67
CA GLY A 47 12.17 -0.71 -14.76
C GLY A 47 13.65 -0.38 -14.88
N PRO A 48 14.00 0.60 -15.72
CA PRO A 48 15.39 1.00 -15.95
C PRO A 48 16.13 1.47 -14.70
N ASN A 49 15.38 1.93 -13.70
CA ASN A 49 15.91 2.41 -12.43
C ASN A 49 16.08 1.31 -11.37
N GLY A 50 15.91 0.04 -11.77
CA GLY A 50 15.98 -1.13 -10.89
C GLY A 50 14.62 -1.63 -10.43
N ILE A 51 14.63 -2.32 -9.29
CA ILE A 51 13.45 -2.90 -8.65
C ILE A 51 13.14 -2.12 -7.38
N PHE A 52 11.87 -1.73 -7.24
CA PHE A 52 11.34 -1.15 -6.01
C PHE A 52 10.27 -2.10 -5.46
N VAL A 53 10.25 -2.29 -4.15
CA VAL A 53 9.13 -2.90 -3.44
C VAL A 53 8.37 -1.79 -2.74
N VAL A 54 7.04 -1.83 -2.78
CA VAL A 54 6.17 -0.89 -2.08
C VAL A 54 5.46 -1.65 -0.99
N ASP A 55 5.69 -1.24 0.24
CA ASP A 55 5.24 -1.87 1.48
C ASP A 55 5.75 -3.31 1.67
N THR A 56 5.65 -3.84 2.90
CA THR A 56 6.20 -5.15 3.25
C THR A 56 5.17 -6.14 3.80
N GLY A 57 3.90 -5.71 3.93
CA GLY A 57 2.82 -6.53 4.46
C GLY A 57 2.90 -6.77 5.97
N PHE A 58 1.91 -7.47 6.54
CA PHE A 58 1.94 -7.87 7.93
C PHE A 58 2.64 -9.22 8.13
N ASN A 59 3.07 -9.47 9.36
CA ASN A 59 3.74 -10.70 9.75
C ASN A 59 2.74 -11.86 9.93
N ALA A 60 3.15 -13.08 9.61
CA ALA A 60 2.31 -14.28 9.65
C ALA A 60 1.69 -14.57 11.01
N ASP A 61 2.27 -14.08 12.11
CA ASP A 61 1.73 -14.24 13.46
C ASP A 61 0.39 -13.49 13.68
N LEU A 62 0.04 -12.57 12.78
CA LEU A 62 -1.24 -11.86 12.77
C LEU A 62 -2.32 -12.58 11.93
N SER A 63 -2.01 -13.77 11.41
CA SER A 63 -3.00 -14.62 10.73
C SER A 63 -4.11 -15.04 11.69
N GLY A 64 -5.35 -14.97 11.24
CA GLY A 64 -6.54 -15.27 12.05
C GLY A 64 -7.10 -14.07 12.81
N ASP A 65 -6.29 -13.07 13.15
CA ASP A 65 -6.75 -11.87 13.83
C ASP A 65 -7.76 -11.12 12.94
N GLY A 66 -8.93 -10.80 13.51
CA GLY A 66 -9.99 -10.11 12.77
C GLY A 66 -10.50 -10.86 11.53
N GLY A 67 -10.27 -12.17 11.42
CA GLY A 67 -10.70 -12.99 10.26
C GLY A 67 -9.75 -12.90 9.05
N ARG A 68 -8.53 -12.41 9.23
CA ARG A 68 -7.51 -12.37 8.17
C ARG A 68 -6.94 -13.77 7.91
N ASN A 69 -6.89 -14.14 6.64
CA ASN A 69 -6.24 -15.36 6.15
C ASN A 69 -4.91 -15.00 5.49
N PHE A 70 -3.82 -15.32 6.16
CA PHE A 70 -2.48 -15.16 5.61
C PHE A 70 -2.23 -16.24 4.55
N LEU A 71 -1.95 -15.85 3.31
CA LEU A 71 -1.71 -16.78 2.21
C LEU A 71 -0.25 -17.23 2.17
N GLU A 72 0.66 -16.27 2.19
CA GLU A 72 2.11 -16.50 2.16
C GLU A 72 2.83 -15.17 2.41
N ALA A 73 4.06 -15.20 2.95
CA ALA A 73 4.85 -13.99 3.14
C ALA A 73 5.08 -13.24 1.81
N PRO A 74 4.93 -11.91 1.76
CA PRO A 74 5.16 -11.14 0.53
C PRO A 74 6.52 -11.44 -0.10
N SER A 75 7.57 -11.52 0.70
CA SER A 75 8.93 -11.83 0.26
C SER A 75 9.05 -13.22 -0.41
N GLU A 76 8.34 -14.22 0.10
CA GLU A 76 8.34 -15.56 -0.49
C GLU A 76 7.61 -15.57 -1.85
N ILE A 77 6.50 -14.82 -1.96
CA ILE A 77 5.79 -14.66 -3.24
C ILE A 77 6.68 -13.93 -4.24
N ILE A 78 7.36 -12.86 -3.81
CA ILE A 78 8.31 -12.09 -4.63
C ILE A 78 9.48 -12.98 -5.09
N ASN A 79 9.98 -13.86 -4.21
CA ASN A 79 11.02 -14.82 -4.56
C ASN A 79 10.53 -15.83 -5.63
N LYS A 80 9.33 -16.36 -5.48
CA LYS A 80 8.69 -17.21 -6.49
C LYS A 80 8.42 -16.49 -7.82
N PHE A 81 8.21 -15.18 -7.76
CA PHE A 81 8.09 -14.31 -8.94
C PHE A 81 9.45 -14.05 -9.63
N GLY A 82 10.55 -14.60 -9.09
CA GLY A 82 11.88 -14.52 -9.67
C GLY A 82 12.71 -13.32 -9.22
N ILE A 83 12.37 -12.70 -8.10
CA ILE A 83 13.13 -11.62 -7.48
C ILE A 83 13.57 -12.07 -6.10
N ASP A 84 14.88 -12.19 -5.85
CA ASP A 84 15.39 -12.46 -4.50
C ASP A 84 15.20 -11.21 -3.61
N PRO A 85 14.38 -11.28 -2.55
CA PRO A 85 14.14 -10.14 -1.66
C PRO A 85 15.42 -9.62 -1.01
N LYS A 86 16.42 -10.47 -0.83
CA LYS A 86 17.72 -10.11 -0.25
C LYS A 86 18.55 -9.20 -1.16
N THR A 87 18.21 -9.11 -2.45
CA THR A 87 18.87 -8.25 -3.43
C THR A 87 18.11 -6.96 -3.72
N VAL A 88 16.92 -6.80 -3.15
CA VAL A 88 16.14 -5.58 -3.28
C VAL A 88 16.84 -4.45 -2.55
N ASN A 89 17.12 -3.36 -3.25
CA ASN A 89 17.87 -2.23 -2.71
C ASN A 89 16.99 -1.07 -2.27
N LYS A 90 15.71 -1.03 -2.67
CA LYS A 90 14.80 0.07 -2.35
C LYS A 90 13.42 -0.43 -1.98
N VAL A 91 12.96 -0.03 -0.80
CA VAL A 91 11.60 -0.26 -0.31
C VAL A 91 10.96 1.09 0.00
N LEU A 92 9.80 1.34 -0.60
CA LEU A 92 9.01 2.56 -0.42
C LEU A 92 7.86 2.23 0.54
N LEU A 93 7.76 2.93 1.64
CA LEU A 93 6.70 2.73 2.62
C LEU A 93 5.64 3.81 2.46
N THR A 94 4.42 3.40 2.18
CA THR A 94 3.29 4.33 1.98
C THR A 94 2.86 4.97 3.29
N HIS A 95 2.87 4.20 4.37
CA HIS A 95 2.65 4.59 5.75
C HIS A 95 3.10 3.47 6.70
N ALA A 96 2.88 3.60 8.01
CA ALA A 96 3.45 2.68 9.00
C ALA A 96 2.44 1.78 9.72
N HIS A 97 1.22 1.58 9.18
CA HIS A 97 0.30 0.60 9.76
C HIS A 97 0.87 -0.82 9.64
N PHE A 98 0.43 -1.70 10.54
CA PHE A 98 1.00 -3.04 10.73
C PHE A 98 1.03 -3.88 9.44
N ASP A 99 0.08 -3.67 8.55
CA ASP A 99 -0.08 -4.40 7.29
C ASP A 99 0.75 -3.83 6.12
N HIS A 100 1.55 -2.79 6.38
CA HIS A 100 2.49 -2.19 5.43
C HIS A 100 3.95 -2.33 5.85
N VAL A 101 4.25 -2.46 7.15
CA VAL A 101 5.64 -2.43 7.67
C VAL A 101 6.04 -3.66 8.51
N GLY A 102 5.26 -4.75 8.46
CA GLY A 102 5.45 -5.91 9.34
C GLY A 102 6.64 -6.81 9.00
N ASN A 103 7.20 -6.75 7.77
CA ASN A 103 8.27 -7.66 7.31
C ASN A 103 9.51 -6.91 6.78
N LEU A 104 9.91 -5.82 7.43
CA LEU A 104 11.08 -5.01 7.04
C LEU A 104 12.37 -5.84 6.99
N ASP A 105 12.52 -6.83 7.89
CA ASP A 105 13.70 -7.69 7.96
C ASP A 105 13.89 -8.61 6.75
N HIS A 106 12.85 -8.81 5.96
CA HIS A 106 12.94 -9.63 4.76
C HIS A 106 13.76 -8.98 3.64
N TYR A 107 14.09 -7.68 3.78
CA TYR A 107 14.85 -6.89 2.81
C TYR A 107 16.16 -6.36 3.43
N PRO A 108 17.14 -7.25 3.73
CA PRO A 108 18.32 -6.89 4.53
C PRO A 108 19.27 -5.90 3.84
N GLN A 109 19.21 -5.76 2.52
CA GLN A 109 20.05 -4.83 1.75
C GLN A 109 19.32 -3.54 1.37
N ALA A 110 18.02 -3.43 1.70
CA ALA A 110 17.22 -2.31 1.24
C ALA A 110 17.47 -1.03 2.05
N GLU A 111 17.49 0.09 1.34
CA GLU A 111 17.19 1.41 1.87
C GLU A 111 15.67 1.58 1.88
N PHE A 112 15.13 2.01 3.00
CA PHE A 112 13.71 2.29 3.18
C PHE A 112 13.45 3.79 3.08
N SER A 113 12.28 4.15 2.59
CA SER A 113 11.86 5.55 2.55
C SER A 113 10.41 5.68 3.01
N ILE A 114 10.14 6.67 3.85
CA ILE A 114 8.81 6.98 4.40
C ILE A 114 8.64 8.50 4.50
N HIS A 115 7.41 9.00 4.60
CA HIS A 115 7.21 10.43 4.84
C HIS A 115 7.54 10.80 6.29
N VAL A 116 8.17 11.96 6.50
CA VAL A 116 8.58 12.44 7.84
C VAL A 116 7.39 12.61 8.78
N ASP A 117 6.22 13.01 8.27
CA ASP A 117 5.01 13.17 9.09
C ASP A 117 4.51 11.84 9.65
N GLU A 118 4.75 10.72 8.96
CA GLU A 118 4.40 9.40 9.48
C GLU A 118 5.27 9.05 10.70
N MET A 119 6.59 9.21 10.59
CA MET A 119 7.47 8.99 11.75
C MET A 119 7.17 9.93 12.91
N ASN A 120 6.87 11.20 12.62
CA ASN A 120 6.46 12.18 13.65
C ASN A 120 5.17 11.76 14.36
N SER A 121 4.23 11.13 13.65
CA SER A 121 2.98 10.63 14.23
C SER A 121 3.24 9.43 15.15
N ILE A 122 3.91 8.38 14.64
CA ILE A 122 4.09 7.11 15.37
C ILE A 122 5.09 7.19 16.53
N THR A 123 5.90 8.23 16.60
CA THR A 123 6.84 8.49 17.69
C THR A 123 6.49 9.73 18.51
N GLY A 124 5.43 10.43 18.14
CA GLY A 124 4.99 11.69 18.71
C GLY A 124 3.73 11.58 19.57
N PRO A 125 3.07 12.72 19.87
CA PRO A 125 1.88 12.76 20.73
C PRO A 125 0.68 11.99 20.17
N ASP A 126 0.53 11.86 18.86
CA ASP A 126 -0.62 11.20 18.22
C ASP A 126 -0.80 9.76 18.73
N ILE A 127 0.29 9.03 18.91
CA ILE A 127 0.27 7.63 19.33
C ILE A 127 -0.23 7.44 20.77
N THR A 128 -0.34 8.49 21.56
CA THR A 128 -0.89 8.43 22.92
C THR A 128 -2.42 8.25 22.89
N TYR A 129 -3.06 8.59 21.81
CA TYR A 129 -4.51 8.43 21.62
C TYR A 129 -4.83 7.05 21.04
N ALA A 130 -5.65 6.28 21.76
CA ALA A 130 -6.00 4.91 21.37
C ALA A 130 -6.58 4.78 19.95
N PRO A 131 -7.47 5.67 19.46
CA PRO A 131 -8.00 5.59 18.10
C PRO A 131 -6.92 5.72 17.02
N PHE A 132 -5.87 6.51 17.25
CA PHE A 132 -4.77 6.66 16.27
C PHE A 132 -3.75 5.52 16.38
N ARG A 133 -3.60 4.92 17.56
CA ARG A 133 -2.64 3.84 17.80
C ARG A 133 -3.10 2.47 17.29
N ILE A 134 -4.40 2.25 17.07
CA ILE A 134 -5.01 0.92 16.86
C ILE A 134 -4.39 0.12 15.71
N ALA A 135 -3.90 0.78 14.67
CA ALA A 135 -3.33 0.16 13.49
C ALA A 135 -1.79 0.13 13.48
N TYR A 136 -1.14 0.65 14.53
CA TYR A 136 0.31 0.63 14.66
C TYR A 136 0.77 -0.42 15.66
N HIS A 137 1.85 -1.14 15.35
CA HIS A 137 2.48 -2.07 16.27
C HIS A 137 3.82 -1.51 16.77
N GLU A 138 4.03 -1.60 18.09
CA GLU A 138 5.25 -1.12 18.73
C GLU A 138 6.51 -1.75 18.11
N ARG A 139 6.50 -3.06 17.84
CA ARG A 139 7.64 -3.78 17.25
C ARG A 139 8.04 -3.22 15.88
N ASP A 140 7.06 -2.83 15.06
CA ASP A 140 7.32 -2.32 13.71
C ASP A 140 7.87 -0.89 13.80
N THR A 141 7.35 -0.07 14.72
CA THR A 141 7.91 1.25 15.04
C THR A 141 9.37 1.15 15.53
N GLN A 142 9.67 0.20 16.42
CA GLN A 142 11.03 -0.04 16.90
C GLN A 142 11.97 -0.43 15.75
N LYS A 143 11.51 -1.25 14.79
CA LYS A 143 12.26 -1.59 13.59
C LYS A 143 12.58 -0.37 12.72
N LEU A 144 11.60 0.50 12.48
CA LEU A 144 11.82 1.75 11.73
C LEU A 144 12.86 2.64 12.42
N ILE A 145 12.81 2.75 13.75
CA ILE A 145 13.83 3.48 14.52
C ILE A 145 15.20 2.80 14.37
N THR A 146 15.28 1.48 14.42
CA THR A 146 16.54 0.75 14.22
C THR A 146 17.11 1.04 12.84
N LEU A 147 16.29 0.93 11.77
CA LEU A 147 16.71 1.25 10.41
C LEU A 147 17.19 2.70 10.25
N LEU A 148 16.60 3.65 10.98
CA LEU A 148 17.03 5.03 10.98
C LEU A 148 18.46 5.18 11.54
N TYR A 149 18.77 4.52 12.67
CA TYR A 149 20.09 4.53 13.27
C TYR A 149 21.14 3.72 12.49
N GLU A 150 20.69 2.76 11.67
CA GLU A 150 21.51 2.02 10.71
C GLU A 150 21.74 2.79 9.39
N GLU A 151 21.26 4.03 9.28
CA GLU A 151 21.32 4.86 8.07
C GLU A 151 20.61 4.23 6.85
N ARG A 152 19.62 3.37 7.11
CA ARG A 152 18.83 2.65 6.11
C ARG A 152 17.40 3.16 5.96
N LEU A 153 16.98 4.17 6.73
CA LEU A 153 15.69 4.84 6.60
C LEU A 153 15.90 6.29 6.22
N SER A 154 15.33 6.71 5.09
CA SER A 154 15.33 8.09 4.60
C SER A 154 13.92 8.68 4.64
N PHE A 155 13.82 10.02 4.63
CA PHE A 155 12.55 10.72 4.71
C PHE A 155 12.23 11.50 3.45
N TYR A 156 10.99 11.32 2.99
CA TYR A 156 10.33 12.29 2.13
C TYR A 156 9.75 13.43 2.99
N THR A 157 9.87 14.66 2.51
CA THR A 157 9.45 15.87 3.23
C THR A 157 8.50 16.74 2.43
N GLU A 158 8.41 16.51 1.13
CA GLU A 158 7.63 17.32 0.21
C GLU A 158 6.27 16.66 -0.08
N THR A 159 5.30 17.48 -0.49
CA THR A 159 4.00 16.96 -0.96
C THR A 159 4.15 16.08 -2.19
N VAL A 160 5.08 16.40 -3.09
CA VAL A 160 5.39 15.59 -4.28
C VAL A 160 6.89 15.32 -4.31
N ASN A 161 7.24 14.05 -4.30
CA ASN A 161 8.63 13.60 -4.28
C ASN A 161 8.92 12.75 -5.52
N GLN A 162 9.95 13.12 -6.26
CA GLN A 162 10.45 12.34 -7.38
C GLN A 162 11.32 11.19 -6.86
N VAL A 163 10.81 9.96 -6.88
CA VAL A 163 11.54 8.75 -6.47
C VAL A 163 12.58 8.36 -7.52
N ALA A 164 12.13 8.33 -8.76
CA ALA A 164 12.95 8.09 -9.96
C ALA A 164 12.22 8.68 -11.19
N PRO A 165 12.87 8.86 -12.33
CA PRO A 165 12.16 9.25 -13.55
C PRO A 165 11.00 8.30 -13.83
N GLY A 166 9.77 8.82 -13.90
CA GLY A 166 8.55 8.03 -14.08
C GLY A 166 7.97 7.39 -12.82
N ILE A 167 8.49 7.71 -11.62
CA ILE A 167 7.94 7.27 -10.33
C ILE A 167 7.85 8.49 -9.41
N GLU A 168 6.63 8.84 -9.00
CA GLU A 168 6.34 9.97 -8.12
C GLU A 168 5.62 9.49 -6.86
N PHE A 169 6.00 10.04 -5.71
CA PHE A 169 5.38 9.73 -4.42
C PHE A 169 4.71 10.99 -3.88
N HIS A 170 3.40 10.93 -3.66
CA HIS A 170 2.58 12.09 -3.29
C HIS A 170 2.04 11.92 -1.88
N LEU A 171 2.23 12.93 -1.02
CA LEU A 171 1.60 13.00 0.29
C LEU A 171 0.14 13.43 0.14
N VAL A 172 -0.77 12.64 0.69
CA VAL A 172 -2.20 12.96 0.78
C VAL A 172 -2.68 13.05 2.23
N GLY A 173 -2.07 12.30 3.14
CA GLY A 173 -2.52 12.18 4.52
C GLY A 173 -3.90 11.52 4.61
N GLY A 174 -4.66 11.86 5.65
CA GLY A 174 -6.05 11.41 5.84
C GLY A 174 -6.14 10.10 6.60
N HIS A 175 -5.87 8.96 5.99
CA HIS A 175 -5.86 7.66 6.64
C HIS A 175 -4.82 7.59 7.77
N SER A 176 -3.59 7.91 7.47
CA SER A 176 -2.54 8.23 8.44
C SER A 176 -2.04 9.65 8.21
N ARG A 177 -1.21 10.18 9.12
CA ARG A 177 -0.68 11.54 8.98
C ARG A 177 0.23 11.67 7.78
N GLY A 178 1.07 10.67 7.54
CA GLY A 178 2.05 10.63 6.47
C GLY A 178 1.63 9.73 5.28
N GLN A 179 0.33 9.44 5.11
CA GLN A 179 -0.15 8.60 4.02
C GLN A 179 0.31 9.11 2.67
N MET A 180 1.04 8.25 1.96
CA MET A 180 1.54 8.49 0.61
C MET A 180 0.81 7.62 -0.41
N ILE A 181 0.69 8.13 -1.64
CA ILE A 181 0.24 7.39 -2.82
C ILE A 181 1.31 7.42 -3.89
N LEU A 182 1.43 6.37 -4.70
CA LEU A 182 2.51 6.23 -5.65
C LEU A 182 2.00 6.26 -7.09
N ARG A 183 2.53 7.18 -7.90
CA ARG A 183 2.22 7.29 -9.32
C ARG A 183 3.36 6.73 -10.15
N VAL A 184 3.06 5.81 -11.07
CA VAL A 184 4.06 5.10 -11.88
C VAL A 184 3.72 5.20 -13.36
N HIS A 185 4.71 5.60 -14.18
CA HIS A 185 4.58 5.67 -15.63
C HIS A 185 4.81 4.28 -16.24
N THR A 186 3.77 3.75 -16.89
CA THR A 186 3.73 2.42 -17.50
C THR A 186 3.40 2.49 -18.98
N LYS A 187 3.36 1.35 -19.68
CA LYS A 187 2.85 1.28 -21.07
C LYS A 187 1.41 1.78 -21.22
N ARG A 188 0.61 1.77 -20.14
CA ARG A 188 -0.76 2.30 -20.10
C ARG A 188 -0.82 3.80 -19.84
N GLY A 189 0.32 4.47 -19.73
CA GLY A 189 0.47 5.78 -19.15
C GLY A 189 0.65 5.73 -17.65
N TRP A 190 0.33 6.80 -16.96
CA TRP A 190 0.40 6.85 -15.50
C TRP A 190 -0.68 5.99 -14.86
N ILE A 191 -0.28 5.10 -13.95
CA ILE A 191 -1.18 4.41 -13.01
C ILE A 191 -0.89 4.89 -11.59
N LEU A 192 -1.86 4.76 -10.70
CA LEU A 192 -1.75 5.17 -9.31
C LEU A 192 -1.97 3.97 -8.39
N LEU A 193 -1.00 3.70 -7.52
CA LEU A 193 -1.15 2.81 -6.37
C LEU A 193 -1.62 3.68 -5.20
N ALA A 194 -2.90 3.54 -4.85
CA ALA A 194 -3.53 4.42 -3.88
C ALA A 194 -3.23 4.04 -2.42
N SER A 195 -2.76 2.81 -2.17
CA SER A 195 -2.61 2.32 -0.80
C SER A 195 -3.88 2.64 0.02
N ASP A 196 -3.74 3.01 1.26
CA ASP A 196 -4.85 3.27 2.19
C ASP A 196 -5.46 4.68 2.08
N ALA A 197 -4.98 5.47 1.11
CA ALA A 197 -5.74 6.65 0.69
C ALA A 197 -7.06 6.28 -0.01
N VAL A 198 -7.15 5.05 -0.58
CA VAL A 198 -8.38 4.45 -1.13
C VAL A 198 -8.33 2.95 -0.87
N HIS A 199 -9.02 2.46 0.17
CA HIS A 199 -9.07 1.03 0.48
C HIS A 199 -9.95 0.28 -0.49
N LEU A 200 -11.13 0.84 -0.80
CA LEU A 200 -12.15 0.24 -1.65
C LEU A 200 -12.60 1.24 -2.72
N TYR A 201 -12.93 0.77 -3.91
CA TYR A 201 -13.45 1.64 -4.97
C TYR A 201 -14.76 2.34 -4.57
N GLU A 202 -15.58 1.70 -3.70
CA GLU A 202 -16.80 2.31 -3.16
C GLU A 202 -16.52 3.64 -2.43
N GLU A 203 -15.35 3.81 -1.81
CA GLU A 203 -14.98 5.06 -1.13
C GLU A 203 -14.93 6.25 -2.08
N VAL A 204 -14.34 6.06 -3.26
CA VAL A 204 -14.26 7.14 -4.26
C VAL A 204 -15.55 7.34 -5.04
N GLU A 205 -16.38 6.32 -5.17
CA GLU A 205 -17.67 6.37 -5.86
C GLU A 205 -18.75 7.06 -5.03
N THR A 206 -18.72 6.86 -3.71
CA THR A 206 -19.79 7.29 -2.80
C THR A 206 -19.36 8.31 -1.77
N GLU A 207 -18.07 8.64 -1.70
CA GLU A 207 -17.45 9.46 -0.64
C GLU A 207 -17.74 8.91 0.78
N ARG A 208 -17.91 7.59 0.95
CA ARG A 208 -18.02 6.91 2.25
C ARG A 208 -16.64 6.68 2.83
N PRO A 209 -16.25 7.34 3.94
CA PRO A 209 -14.92 7.19 4.48
C PRO A 209 -14.70 5.81 5.11
N PHE A 210 -13.48 5.27 4.96
CA PHE A 210 -13.07 4.12 5.75
C PHE A 210 -13.10 4.45 7.25
N ALA A 211 -13.32 3.43 8.10
CA ALA A 211 -13.55 3.65 9.55
C ALA A 211 -12.27 4.02 10.31
N ILE A 212 -11.09 3.73 9.75
CA ILE A 212 -9.78 4.08 10.34
C ILE A 212 -9.21 5.27 9.59
N PHE A 213 -9.02 6.39 10.27
CA PHE A 213 -8.46 7.62 9.70
C PHE A 213 -7.84 8.50 10.79
N HIS A 214 -6.88 9.31 10.40
CA HIS A 214 -6.28 10.35 11.23
C HIS A 214 -7.00 11.69 11.04
N ASP A 215 -7.34 12.04 9.80
CA ASP A 215 -7.99 13.29 9.39
C ASP A 215 -9.05 13.02 8.32
N LEU A 216 -10.31 13.14 8.70
CA LEU A 216 -11.45 12.84 7.83
C LEU A 216 -11.53 13.75 6.61
N GLN A 217 -11.22 15.03 6.76
CA GLN A 217 -11.26 15.97 5.65
C GLN A 217 -10.20 15.61 4.62
N LYS A 218 -8.96 15.40 5.06
CA LYS A 218 -7.86 14.99 4.18
C LYS A 218 -8.11 13.64 3.52
N MET A 219 -8.79 12.71 4.20
CA MET A 219 -9.14 11.42 3.63
C MET A 219 -10.07 11.59 2.42
N ILE A 220 -11.12 12.39 2.54
CA ILE A 220 -12.05 12.68 1.43
C ILE A 220 -11.34 13.46 0.32
N GLU A 221 -10.48 14.42 0.66
CA GLU A 221 -9.64 15.13 -0.32
C GLU A 221 -8.68 14.16 -1.03
N GLY A 222 -8.13 13.17 -0.30
CA GLY A 222 -7.28 12.11 -0.82
C GLY A 222 -7.96 11.26 -1.89
N TYR A 223 -9.25 10.96 -1.77
CA TYR A 223 -10.03 10.27 -2.80
C TYR A 223 -10.03 11.06 -4.11
N ARG A 224 -10.33 12.35 -4.05
CA ARG A 224 -10.38 13.24 -5.21
C ARG A 224 -9.02 13.40 -5.87
N ILE A 225 -7.96 13.59 -5.07
CA ILE A 225 -6.58 13.66 -5.54
C ILE A 225 -6.18 12.36 -6.23
N SER A 226 -6.53 11.21 -5.64
CA SER A 226 -6.21 9.89 -6.20
C SER A 226 -6.85 9.68 -7.58
N VAL A 227 -8.14 9.98 -7.72
CA VAL A 227 -8.85 9.90 -9.01
C VAL A 227 -8.25 10.85 -10.04
N GLN A 228 -7.94 12.08 -9.65
CA GLN A 228 -7.33 13.08 -10.52
C GLN A 228 -5.95 12.65 -11.02
N LEU A 229 -5.08 12.16 -10.13
CA LEU A 229 -3.72 11.73 -10.46
C LEU A 229 -3.69 10.45 -11.30
N ALA A 230 -4.64 9.54 -11.06
CA ALA A 230 -4.82 8.35 -11.89
C ALA A 230 -5.31 8.71 -13.30
N GLY A 231 -6.14 9.74 -13.42
CA GLY A 231 -6.76 10.15 -14.68
C GLY A 231 -7.88 9.21 -15.16
N GLY A 232 -8.38 8.35 -14.26
CA GLY A 232 -9.49 7.42 -14.49
C GLY A 232 -9.44 6.24 -13.53
N ILE A 233 -10.62 5.67 -13.24
CA ILE A 233 -10.76 4.56 -12.30
C ILE A 233 -10.02 3.30 -12.77
N ASP A 234 -9.91 3.09 -14.08
CA ASP A 234 -9.17 1.99 -14.70
C ASP A 234 -7.64 2.07 -14.48
N ARG A 235 -7.13 3.20 -14.00
CA ARG A 235 -5.71 3.44 -13.69
C ARG A 235 -5.46 3.65 -12.20
N LEU A 236 -6.50 3.71 -11.39
CA LEU A 236 -6.42 3.74 -9.93
C LEU A 236 -6.40 2.31 -9.41
N ILE A 237 -5.38 1.95 -8.66
CA ILE A 237 -5.26 0.67 -7.97
C ILE A 237 -5.56 0.91 -6.50
N SER A 238 -6.68 0.41 -6.05
CA SER A 238 -7.11 0.47 -4.65
C SER A 238 -6.16 -0.34 -3.75
N GLY A 239 -6.00 0.08 -2.49
CA GLY A 239 -5.08 -0.57 -1.56
C GLY A 239 -5.56 -1.95 -1.08
N HIS A 240 -6.88 -2.15 -0.98
CA HIS A 240 -7.42 -3.36 -0.34
C HIS A 240 -8.63 -3.97 -1.04
N ASP A 241 -9.10 -3.40 -2.14
CA ASP A 241 -10.31 -3.92 -2.78
C ASP A 241 -10.05 -5.28 -3.43
N PRO A 242 -10.81 -6.33 -3.10
CA PRO A 242 -10.74 -7.61 -3.80
C PRO A 242 -11.04 -7.53 -5.29
N LEU A 243 -11.67 -6.44 -5.77
CA LEU A 243 -11.84 -6.19 -7.20
C LEU A 243 -10.50 -6.07 -7.94
N VAL A 244 -9.42 -5.66 -7.27
CA VAL A 244 -8.08 -5.69 -7.87
C VAL A 244 -7.69 -7.12 -8.26
N THR A 245 -7.99 -8.10 -7.39
CA THR A 245 -7.75 -9.52 -7.69
C THR A 245 -8.68 -10.04 -8.80
N ASP A 246 -9.92 -9.56 -8.87
CA ASP A 246 -10.89 -9.99 -9.87
C ASP A 246 -10.60 -9.38 -11.26
N TRP A 247 -10.13 -8.12 -11.30
CA TRP A 247 -9.95 -7.36 -12.55
C TRP A 247 -8.62 -7.58 -13.24
N TYR A 248 -7.57 -7.95 -12.49
CA TYR A 248 -6.23 -8.10 -13.06
C TYR A 248 -5.81 -9.56 -13.14
N PRO A 249 -5.33 -10.01 -14.31
CA PRO A 249 -4.92 -11.39 -14.48
C PRO A 249 -3.63 -11.69 -13.69
N ALA A 250 -3.49 -12.95 -13.28
CA ALA A 250 -2.24 -13.44 -12.72
C ALA A 250 -1.14 -13.50 -13.79
N VAL A 251 0.12 -13.27 -13.39
CA VAL A 251 1.28 -13.36 -14.27
C VAL A 251 1.54 -14.79 -14.78
N SER A 252 1.12 -15.81 -14.04
CA SER A 252 1.20 -17.23 -14.40
C SER A 252 0.18 -18.07 -13.63
N ASN A 253 -0.03 -19.31 -14.08
CA ASN A 253 -0.90 -20.25 -13.36
C ASN A 253 -0.37 -20.61 -11.96
N GLU A 254 0.95 -20.67 -11.78
CA GLU A 254 1.61 -21.00 -10.50
C GLU A 254 1.42 -19.89 -9.46
N LEU A 255 1.31 -18.66 -9.92
CA LEU A 255 1.15 -17.47 -9.08
C LEU A 255 -0.29 -16.91 -9.11
N LYS A 256 -1.24 -17.72 -9.58
CA LYS A 256 -2.66 -17.36 -9.66
C LYS A 256 -3.19 -16.93 -8.29
N GLY A 257 -3.83 -15.74 -8.25
CA GLY A 257 -4.36 -15.12 -7.05
C GLY A 257 -3.32 -14.58 -6.07
N LYS A 258 -2.02 -14.60 -6.45
CA LYS A 258 -0.92 -14.07 -5.62
C LYS A 258 -0.12 -12.96 -6.31
N VAL A 259 0.12 -13.04 -7.62
CA VAL A 259 0.82 -11.99 -8.37
C VAL A 259 -0.02 -11.57 -9.55
N LEU A 260 -0.46 -10.30 -9.54
CA LEU A 260 -1.35 -9.71 -10.53
C LEU A 260 -0.58 -8.76 -11.44
N ASP A 261 -0.84 -8.84 -12.74
CA ASP A 261 -0.21 -7.99 -13.75
C ASP A 261 -0.99 -6.66 -13.94
N LEU A 262 -0.54 -5.61 -13.27
CA LEU A 262 -1.15 -4.28 -13.36
C LEU A 262 -0.79 -3.53 -14.66
N ASN A 263 0.06 -4.09 -15.52
CA ASN A 263 0.45 -3.49 -16.81
C ASN A 263 -0.63 -3.69 -17.89
N LEU A 264 -1.56 -4.58 -17.63
CA LEU A 264 -2.72 -4.84 -18.47
C LEU A 264 -3.90 -3.97 -18.03
N LYS A 265 -4.84 -3.72 -18.94
CA LYS A 265 -6.08 -3.04 -18.56
C LYS A 265 -6.93 -3.96 -17.66
N PRO A 266 -7.60 -3.40 -16.63
CA PRO A 266 -8.51 -4.18 -15.81
C PRO A 266 -9.70 -4.69 -16.61
N GLU A 267 -10.16 -5.91 -16.32
CA GLU A 267 -11.41 -6.47 -16.83
C GLU A 267 -12.55 -6.07 -15.87
N MET A 268 -12.98 -4.82 -16.00
CA MET A 268 -14.06 -4.25 -15.17
C MET A 268 -15.41 -4.74 -15.69
N ASN A 269 -15.98 -5.79 -15.06
CA ASN A 269 -17.29 -6.37 -15.40
C ASN A 269 -18.41 -5.76 -14.56
#